data_0d5410eeb9d73866fb8b53319a75387c
#
_entry.id   0d5410eeb9d73866fb8b53319a75387c
#
_cell.length_a   1.000
_cell.length_b   1.000
_cell.length_c   1.000
_cell.angle_alpha   90.00
_cell.angle_beta   90.00
_cell.angle_gamma   90.00
#
_symmetry.space_group_name_H-M   'P 1'
#
loop_
_entity.id
_entity.type
_entity.pdbx_description
1 polymer ?
#
loop_
_entity_poly.entity_id
_entity_poly.type
_entity_poly.pdbx_seq_one_letter_code
_entity_poly.pdbx_strand_id
1 'polypeptide(L)'
;MHRAMPLLSVEERQRLGLRAAGSPMYQQGKIWSRYSNDKVDIAGALAHVLHTLHKALPLEEPLRALSIGSSNEPQFRILESAFRGGLYLLDIEDAALAVVEERIQRQNTHQVRVIHGDYHEALRDAESVRWFRRKQLDGRRMTLITLHHSLYYSPRSFWSDLFANLYEHLLVTEPAPGPSGAIHAVLMASHSDDPASTTWLYNHFADRFFGCHNDQDLKGCAEELSADPRFAKAQVLSKSSRVDFFVDDFEIFMAVVWMILLHPNVHQFSEAQQREVIEWVYGELWSLGLPLVQMQEHLVIYRGKGIAGLI
;
A
#
# COMPACT_ATOMS: atom_id res chain seq x y z
N MET A 1 21.39 -16.78 12.47
CA MET A 1 22.69 -16.26 13.01
C MET A 1 22.37 -14.87 13.56
N HIS A 2 22.19 -14.75 14.90
CA HIS A 2 21.90 -13.45 15.53
C HIS A 2 23.17 -12.59 15.42
N ARG A 3 23.02 -11.43 14.77
CA ARG A 3 24.09 -10.43 14.68
C ARG A 3 24.13 -9.69 16.00
N ALA A 4 25.29 -9.61 16.65
CA ALA A 4 25.44 -8.79 17.86
C ALA A 4 25.23 -7.32 17.48
N MET A 5 24.17 -6.71 18.02
CA MET A 5 23.87 -5.31 17.79
C MET A 5 24.72 -4.41 18.69
N PRO A 6 25.04 -3.18 18.29
CA PRO A 6 25.75 -2.24 19.15
C PRO A 6 24.96 -1.97 20.43
N LEU A 7 25.64 -2.05 21.58
CA LEU A 7 25.05 -1.67 22.84
C LEU A 7 25.01 -0.13 22.93
N LEU A 8 23.80 0.42 23.05
CA LEU A 8 23.59 1.86 23.24
C LEU A 8 23.29 2.17 24.71
N SER A 9 23.84 3.27 25.22
CA SER A 9 23.44 3.78 26.53
C SER A 9 21.97 4.23 26.52
N VAL A 10 21.37 4.36 27.71
CA VAL A 10 19.98 4.87 27.83
C VAL A 10 19.84 6.25 27.18
N GLU A 11 20.79 7.14 27.46
CA GLU A 11 20.78 8.50 26.90
C GLU A 11 20.90 8.51 25.39
N GLU A 12 21.75 7.64 24.84
CA GLU A 12 21.98 7.57 23.39
C GLU A 12 20.77 7.02 22.64
N ARG A 13 20.18 5.89 23.08
CA ARG A 13 18.98 5.33 22.41
C ARG A 13 17.78 6.25 22.53
N GLN A 14 17.60 6.94 23.67
CA GLN A 14 16.54 7.94 23.82
C GLN A 14 16.74 9.12 22.87
N ARG A 15 17.94 9.67 22.78
CA ARG A 15 18.27 10.75 21.87
C ARG A 15 18.03 10.37 20.40
N LEU A 16 18.48 9.18 19.99
CA LEU A 16 18.31 8.68 18.62
C LEU A 16 16.82 8.45 18.27
N GLY A 17 16.10 7.78 19.19
CA GLY A 17 14.68 7.47 19.00
C GLY A 17 13.79 8.72 18.93
N LEU A 18 14.02 9.72 19.79
CA LEU A 18 13.28 10.99 19.77
C LEU A 18 13.61 11.80 18.50
N ARG A 19 14.86 11.77 18.05
CA ARG A 19 15.23 12.43 16.79
C ARG A 19 14.54 11.79 15.59
N ALA A 20 14.45 10.47 15.56
CA ALA A 20 13.74 9.72 14.51
C ALA A 20 12.25 10.06 14.44
N ALA A 21 11.59 10.35 15.58
CA ALA A 21 10.19 10.76 15.63
C ALA A 21 9.89 12.06 14.87
N GLY A 22 10.88 12.95 14.75
CA GLY A 22 10.77 14.21 14.00
C GLY A 22 10.99 14.06 12.49
N SER A 23 11.29 12.88 11.97
CA SER A 23 11.52 12.65 10.56
C SER A 23 10.22 12.69 9.75
N PRO A 24 10.18 13.33 8.58
CA PRO A 24 8.98 13.33 7.73
C PRO A 24 8.61 11.92 7.27
N MET A 25 7.30 11.61 7.24
CA MET A 25 6.77 10.30 6.84
C MET A 25 7.28 9.83 5.46
N TYR A 26 7.42 10.74 4.52
CA TYR A 26 8.00 10.46 3.20
C TYR A 26 9.43 9.89 3.27
N GLN A 27 10.29 10.39 4.20
CA GLN A 27 11.63 9.85 4.39
C GLN A 27 11.58 8.47 5.06
N GLN A 28 10.69 8.29 6.02
CA GLN A 28 10.47 7.03 6.72
C GLN A 28 9.98 5.94 5.74
N GLY A 29 9.06 6.27 4.84
CA GLY A 29 8.59 5.37 3.79
C GLY A 29 9.68 4.94 2.81
N LYS A 30 10.64 5.84 2.50
CA LYS A 30 11.83 5.47 1.71
C LYS A 30 12.75 4.49 2.43
N ILE A 31 12.91 4.64 3.75
CA ILE A 31 13.69 3.71 4.58
C ILE A 31 13.03 2.33 4.55
N TRP A 32 11.74 2.25 4.78
CA TRP A 32 10.97 1.01 4.67
C TRP A 32 11.17 0.33 3.32
N SER A 33 10.97 1.07 2.23
CA SER A 33 11.12 0.54 0.87
C SER A 33 12.53 0.06 0.53
N ARG A 34 13.55 0.62 1.18
CA ARG A 34 14.96 0.28 0.94
C ARG A 34 15.43 -0.95 1.71
N TYR A 35 14.97 -1.12 2.93
CA TYR A 35 15.51 -2.10 3.88
C TYR A 35 14.55 -3.24 4.23
N SER A 36 13.35 -3.23 3.64
CA SER A 36 12.41 -4.36 3.69
C SER A 36 12.30 -5.06 2.34
N ASN A 37 11.68 -6.23 2.33
CA ASN A 37 11.30 -6.93 1.10
C ASN A 37 9.87 -6.61 0.63
N ASP A 38 9.21 -5.60 1.19
CA ASP A 38 7.85 -5.17 0.86
C ASP A 38 7.63 -4.97 -0.65
N LYS A 39 8.52 -4.20 -1.28
CA LYS A 39 8.39 -3.92 -2.72
C LYS A 39 8.67 -5.13 -3.61
N VAL A 40 9.47 -6.07 -3.15
CA VAL A 40 9.71 -7.35 -3.84
C VAL A 40 8.48 -8.23 -3.75
N ASP A 41 7.83 -8.27 -2.61
CA ASP A 41 6.60 -9.02 -2.38
C ASP A 41 5.45 -8.49 -3.25
N ILE A 42 5.20 -7.18 -3.21
CA ILE A 42 4.20 -6.53 -4.07
C ILE A 42 4.51 -6.76 -5.55
N ALA A 43 5.78 -6.63 -5.95
CA ALA A 43 6.19 -6.84 -7.34
C ALA A 43 5.95 -8.28 -7.80
N GLY A 44 6.19 -9.26 -6.93
CA GLY A 44 5.89 -10.66 -7.19
C GLY A 44 4.40 -10.91 -7.43
N ALA A 45 3.54 -10.38 -6.56
CA ALA A 45 2.09 -10.46 -6.72
C ALA A 45 1.61 -9.76 -8.00
N LEU A 46 2.10 -8.54 -8.28
CA LEU A 46 1.81 -7.81 -9.51
C LEU A 46 2.23 -8.57 -10.76
N ALA A 47 3.38 -9.25 -10.75
CA ALA A 47 3.84 -10.03 -11.90
C ALA A 47 2.85 -11.14 -12.24
N HIS A 48 2.26 -11.82 -11.25
CA HIS A 48 1.22 -12.81 -11.47
C HIS A 48 -0.05 -12.20 -12.06
N VAL A 49 -0.51 -11.06 -11.51
CA VAL A 49 -1.68 -10.34 -12.04
C VAL A 49 -1.45 -9.93 -13.49
N LEU A 50 -0.29 -9.33 -13.79
CA LEU A 50 0.08 -8.89 -15.13
C LEU A 50 0.15 -10.05 -16.12
N HIS A 51 0.77 -11.15 -15.73
CA HIS A 51 0.85 -12.34 -16.57
C HIS A 51 -0.55 -12.86 -16.95
N THR A 52 -1.48 -12.84 -16.01
CA THR A 52 -2.87 -13.25 -16.26
C THR A 52 -3.60 -12.27 -17.17
N LEU A 53 -3.44 -10.96 -16.95
CA LEU A 53 -4.02 -9.94 -17.82
C LEU A 53 -3.49 -10.05 -19.26
N HIS A 54 -2.19 -10.27 -19.43
CA HIS A 54 -1.58 -10.44 -20.76
C HIS A 54 -2.09 -11.66 -21.51
N LYS A 55 -2.38 -12.75 -20.82
CA LYS A 55 -2.97 -13.95 -21.45
C LYS A 55 -4.41 -13.74 -21.90
N ALA A 56 -5.14 -12.86 -21.22
CA ALA A 56 -6.55 -12.61 -21.48
C ALA A 56 -6.79 -11.50 -22.52
N LEU A 57 -5.76 -10.70 -22.82
CA LEU A 57 -5.87 -9.55 -23.74
C LEU A 57 -5.36 -9.87 -25.14
N PRO A 58 -6.01 -9.36 -26.19
CA PRO A 58 -5.40 -9.25 -27.48
C PRO A 58 -4.11 -8.45 -27.40
N LEU A 59 -3.02 -8.93 -28.00
CA LEU A 59 -1.70 -8.26 -27.96
C LEU A 59 -1.72 -6.86 -28.60
N GLU A 60 -2.73 -6.59 -29.42
CA GLU A 60 -2.91 -5.30 -30.10
C GLU A 60 -3.51 -4.22 -29.17
N GLU A 61 -4.15 -4.60 -28.07
CA GLU A 61 -4.72 -3.63 -27.15
C GLU A 61 -3.73 -3.25 -26.04
N PRO A 62 -3.33 -1.97 -25.96
CA PRO A 62 -2.41 -1.53 -24.90
C PRO A 62 -3.10 -1.51 -23.54
N LEU A 63 -2.43 -2.10 -22.54
CA LEU A 63 -2.88 -2.08 -21.16
C LEU A 63 -2.85 -0.66 -20.58
N ARG A 64 -3.80 -0.37 -19.69
CA ARG A 64 -3.91 0.90 -18.94
C ARG A 64 -4.00 0.62 -17.44
N ALA A 65 -3.33 1.42 -16.64
CA ALA A 65 -3.39 1.30 -15.19
C ALA A 65 -3.68 2.63 -14.50
N LEU A 66 -4.36 2.55 -13.36
CA LEU A 66 -4.53 3.63 -12.39
C LEU A 66 -3.89 3.18 -11.07
N SER A 67 -2.91 3.92 -10.60
CA SER A 67 -2.31 3.72 -9.28
C SER A 67 -2.83 4.80 -8.33
N ILE A 68 -3.41 4.40 -7.20
CA ILE A 68 -4.05 5.28 -6.23
C ILE A 68 -3.19 5.33 -4.97
N GLY A 69 -2.69 6.51 -4.60
CA GLY A 69 -1.95 6.75 -3.37
C GLY A 69 -0.55 6.10 -3.33
N SER A 70 0.08 5.83 -4.47
CA SER A 70 1.38 5.17 -4.52
C SER A 70 2.38 5.82 -5.48
N SER A 71 2.37 7.12 -5.55
CA SER A 71 3.04 7.93 -6.57
C SER A 71 4.56 7.80 -6.64
N ASN A 72 5.24 7.35 -5.58
CA ASN A 72 6.71 7.33 -5.55
C ASN A 72 7.29 5.93 -5.25
N GLU A 73 6.60 4.88 -5.60
CA GLU A 73 6.99 3.53 -5.26
C GLU A 73 7.80 2.80 -6.36
N PRO A 74 8.72 1.88 -6.01
CA PRO A 74 9.50 1.13 -6.98
C PRO A 74 8.69 0.31 -7.98
N GLN A 75 7.52 -0.21 -7.59
CA GLN A 75 6.60 -0.91 -8.49
C GLN A 75 6.07 -0.02 -9.61
N PHE A 76 6.15 1.30 -9.48
CA PHE A 76 5.90 2.23 -10.56
C PHE A 76 6.65 1.86 -11.85
N ARG A 77 7.91 1.40 -11.76
CA ARG A 77 8.69 1.00 -12.94
C ARG A 77 8.11 -0.23 -13.63
N ILE A 78 7.55 -1.16 -12.88
CA ILE A 78 6.87 -2.33 -13.42
C ILE A 78 5.62 -1.88 -14.15
N LEU A 79 4.81 -1.03 -13.52
CA LEU A 79 3.60 -0.48 -14.12
C LEU A 79 3.93 0.33 -15.39
N GLU A 80 4.92 1.20 -15.34
CA GLU A 80 5.34 2.03 -16.47
C GLU A 80 5.73 1.19 -17.70
N SER A 81 6.48 0.12 -17.51
CA SER A 81 6.92 -0.74 -18.60
C SER A 81 5.80 -1.61 -19.17
N ALA A 82 4.83 -2.03 -18.35
CA ALA A 82 3.75 -2.92 -18.73
C ALA A 82 2.55 -2.16 -19.36
N PHE A 83 2.29 -0.91 -18.95
CA PHE A 83 1.07 -0.17 -19.30
C PHE A 83 1.30 0.93 -20.34
N ARG A 84 1.64 0.54 -21.56
CA ARG A 84 1.89 1.46 -22.67
C ARG A 84 0.66 2.22 -23.16
N GLY A 85 -0.53 1.78 -22.80
CA GLY A 85 -1.79 2.46 -23.11
C GLY A 85 -2.10 3.65 -22.20
N GLY A 86 -1.33 3.81 -21.12
CA GLY A 86 -1.42 4.87 -20.13
C GLY A 86 -1.27 4.35 -18.70
N LEU A 87 -0.44 5.03 -17.93
CA LEU A 87 -0.33 4.88 -16.49
C LEU A 87 -0.75 6.19 -15.84
N TYR A 88 -1.78 6.14 -15.03
CA TYR A 88 -2.33 7.29 -14.32
C TYR A 88 -2.00 7.15 -12.83
N LEU A 89 -1.46 8.19 -12.23
CA LEU A 89 -1.06 8.23 -10.82
C LEU A 89 -1.91 9.26 -10.11
N LEU A 90 -2.81 8.80 -9.24
CA LEU A 90 -3.66 9.66 -8.42
C LEU A 90 -3.12 9.72 -7.00
N ASP A 91 -2.74 10.90 -6.56
CA ASP A 91 -2.26 11.14 -5.19
C ASP A 91 -2.62 12.55 -4.73
N ILE A 92 -2.67 12.74 -3.41
CA ILE A 92 -2.90 14.05 -2.77
C ILE A 92 -1.58 14.74 -2.41
N GLU A 93 -0.45 14.02 -2.39
CA GLU A 93 0.85 14.51 -1.92
C GLU A 93 1.64 15.20 -3.05
N ASP A 94 1.58 16.52 -3.11
CA ASP A 94 2.25 17.33 -4.13
C ASP A 94 3.75 17.06 -4.24
N ALA A 95 4.43 16.87 -3.11
CA ALA A 95 5.89 16.67 -3.10
C ALA A 95 6.28 15.33 -3.75
N ALA A 96 5.46 14.29 -3.56
CA ALA A 96 5.67 13.00 -4.20
C ALA A 96 5.38 13.06 -5.70
N LEU A 97 4.29 13.72 -6.08
CA LEU A 97 3.91 13.92 -7.47
C LEU A 97 4.95 14.73 -8.25
N ALA A 98 5.49 15.80 -7.68
CA ALA A 98 6.53 16.62 -8.31
C ALA A 98 7.79 15.81 -8.67
N VAL A 99 8.21 14.88 -7.80
CA VAL A 99 9.33 13.97 -8.09
C VAL A 99 9.05 13.06 -9.30
N VAL A 100 7.81 12.58 -9.39
CA VAL A 100 7.39 11.75 -10.53
C VAL A 100 7.32 12.57 -11.82
N GLU A 101 6.78 13.78 -11.79
CA GLU A 101 6.71 14.69 -12.93
C GLU A 101 8.10 15.05 -13.46
N GLU A 102 9.05 15.39 -12.58
CA GLU A 102 10.44 15.63 -12.97
C GLU A 102 11.06 14.41 -13.66
N ARG A 103 10.75 13.21 -13.17
CA ARG A 103 11.20 11.96 -13.77
C ARG A 103 10.58 11.74 -15.15
N ILE A 104 9.26 11.95 -15.31
CA ILE A 104 8.54 11.85 -16.57
C ILE A 104 9.20 12.76 -17.62
N GLN A 105 9.48 13.99 -17.25
CA GLN A 105 10.15 14.97 -18.13
C GLN A 105 11.54 14.52 -18.53
N ARG A 106 12.36 14.07 -17.58
CA ARG A 106 13.74 13.60 -17.85
C ARG A 106 13.80 12.36 -18.72
N GLN A 107 12.83 11.44 -18.57
CA GLN A 107 12.82 10.16 -19.29
C GLN A 107 11.93 10.17 -20.54
N ASN A 108 11.23 11.28 -20.80
CA ASN A 108 10.32 11.43 -21.92
C ASN A 108 9.23 10.33 -22.00
N THR A 109 8.67 9.97 -20.85
CA THR A 109 7.65 8.91 -20.73
C THR A 109 6.24 9.47 -20.87
N HIS A 110 5.81 9.71 -22.09
CA HIS A 110 4.53 10.38 -22.41
C HIS A 110 3.28 9.60 -22.00
N GLN A 111 3.39 8.29 -21.78
CA GLN A 111 2.26 7.45 -21.35
C GLN A 111 1.92 7.58 -19.86
N VAL A 112 2.77 8.25 -19.06
CA VAL A 112 2.55 8.45 -17.63
C VAL A 112 1.92 9.81 -17.39
N ARG A 113 0.83 9.83 -16.61
CA ARG A 113 0.13 11.05 -16.21
C ARG A 113 -0.04 11.11 -14.72
N VAL A 114 0.27 12.26 -14.14
CA VAL A 114 0.06 12.57 -12.74
C VAL A 114 -1.27 13.29 -12.58
N ILE A 115 -2.03 12.89 -11.59
CA ILE A 115 -3.31 13.48 -11.22
C ILE A 115 -3.23 13.85 -9.74
N HIS A 116 -3.24 15.15 -9.45
CA HIS A 116 -3.35 15.63 -8.08
C HIS A 116 -4.81 15.64 -7.67
N GLY A 117 -5.14 14.97 -6.56
CA GLY A 117 -6.49 14.96 -6.01
C GLY A 117 -6.73 13.93 -4.92
N ASP A 118 -7.79 14.17 -4.15
CA ASP A 118 -8.27 13.25 -3.14
C ASP A 118 -9.11 12.14 -3.81
N TYR A 119 -8.68 10.91 -3.65
CA TYR A 119 -9.40 9.77 -4.20
C TYR A 119 -10.75 9.52 -3.50
N HIS A 120 -10.94 9.96 -2.25
CA HIS A 120 -12.23 9.88 -1.57
C HIS A 120 -13.29 10.74 -2.28
N GLU A 121 -12.90 11.94 -2.69
CA GLU A 121 -13.80 12.81 -3.46
C GLU A 121 -14.01 12.28 -4.87
N ALA A 122 -12.94 11.90 -5.54
CA ALA A 122 -12.96 11.43 -6.92
C ALA A 122 -13.75 10.13 -7.12
N LEU A 123 -13.77 9.26 -6.09
CA LEU A 123 -14.32 7.90 -6.15
C LEU A 123 -15.49 7.66 -5.19
N ARG A 124 -16.05 8.74 -4.63
CA ARG A 124 -17.09 8.70 -3.60
C ARG A 124 -18.35 7.95 -4.04
N ASP A 125 -18.80 8.20 -5.27
CA ASP A 125 -20.04 7.66 -5.82
C ASP A 125 -19.94 7.47 -7.34
N ALA A 126 -20.92 6.80 -7.92
CA ALA A 126 -20.96 6.49 -9.34
C ALA A 126 -20.89 7.72 -10.25
N GLU A 127 -21.41 8.87 -9.84
CA GLU A 127 -21.39 10.11 -10.63
C GLU A 127 -20.00 10.73 -10.60
N SER A 128 -19.40 10.84 -9.44
CA SER A 128 -18.03 11.33 -9.23
C SER A 128 -17.02 10.50 -10.02
N VAL A 129 -17.14 9.16 -9.95
CA VAL A 129 -16.26 8.25 -10.70
C VAL A 129 -16.44 8.40 -12.22
N ARG A 130 -17.67 8.52 -12.70
CA ARG A 130 -17.90 8.75 -14.14
C ARG A 130 -17.36 10.10 -14.60
N TRP A 131 -17.46 11.13 -13.76
CA TRP A 131 -16.88 12.44 -14.04
C TRP A 131 -15.34 12.36 -14.05
N PHE A 132 -14.74 11.75 -13.02
CA PHE A 132 -13.30 11.52 -12.93
C PHE A 132 -12.79 10.77 -14.17
N ARG A 133 -13.44 9.68 -14.56
CA ARG A 133 -13.07 8.93 -15.74
C ARG A 133 -13.09 9.80 -17.01
N ARG A 134 -14.14 10.60 -17.21
CA ARG A 134 -14.25 11.47 -18.40
C ARG A 134 -13.19 12.56 -18.43
N LYS A 135 -12.88 13.16 -17.27
CA LYS A 135 -12.01 14.32 -17.19
C LYS A 135 -10.53 13.97 -17.04
N GLN A 136 -10.22 12.94 -16.28
CA GLN A 136 -8.85 12.60 -15.91
C GLN A 136 -8.29 11.38 -16.66
N LEU A 137 -9.16 10.48 -17.11
CA LEU A 137 -8.76 9.24 -17.76
C LEU A 137 -9.19 9.18 -19.23
N ASP A 138 -9.46 10.31 -19.88
CA ASP A 138 -9.89 10.42 -21.29
C ASP A 138 -11.12 9.55 -21.61
N GLY A 139 -12.02 9.35 -20.65
CA GLY A 139 -13.19 8.47 -20.76
C GLY A 139 -12.88 6.97 -20.76
N ARG A 140 -11.61 6.58 -20.64
CA ARG A 140 -11.15 5.20 -20.77
C ARG A 140 -11.31 4.41 -19.45
N ARG A 141 -11.47 3.11 -19.59
CA ARG A 141 -11.42 2.16 -18.47
C ARG A 141 -10.03 1.58 -18.31
N MET A 142 -9.70 1.16 -17.08
CA MET A 142 -8.39 0.63 -16.70
C MET A 142 -8.40 -0.90 -16.73
N THR A 143 -7.30 -1.48 -17.16
CA THR A 143 -7.07 -2.94 -17.07
C THR A 143 -6.50 -3.34 -15.73
N LEU A 144 -5.81 -2.41 -15.04
CA LEU A 144 -5.35 -2.60 -13.67
C LEU A 144 -5.62 -1.34 -12.85
N ILE A 145 -6.07 -1.54 -11.61
CA ILE A 145 -6.15 -0.49 -10.59
C ILE A 145 -5.39 -0.97 -9.37
N THR A 146 -4.48 -0.17 -8.83
CA THR A 146 -3.69 -0.53 -7.64
C THR A 146 -3.95 0.43 -6.48
N LEU A 147 -4.05 -0.14 -5.26
CA LEU A 147 -4.17 0.57 -3.99
C LEU A 147 -3.16 -0.05 -3.01
N HIS A 148 -1.88 0.29 -3.19
CA HIS A 148 -0.81 -0.27 -2.36
C HIS A 148 -0.52 0.67 -1.20
N HIS A 149 -0.82 0.24 0.03
CA HIS A 149 -0.66 1.03 1.25
C HIS A 149 -1.37 2.39 1.26
N SER A 150 -2.41 2.55 0.43
CA SER A 150 -3.17 3.80 0.33
C SER A 150 -4.48 3.80 1.12
N LEU A 151 -5.01 2.63 1.45
CA LEU A 151 -6.29 2.52 2.17
C LEU A 151 -6.21 2.90 3.65
N TYR A 152 -5.01 3.06 4.23
CA TYR A 152 -4.84 3.51 5.62
C TYR A 152 -5.56 4.83 5.94
N TYR A 153 -5.73 5.68 4.95
CA TYR A 153 -6.39 6.98 5.09
C TYR A 153 -7.88 6.93 4.78
N SER A 154 -8.42 5.75 4.46
CA SER A 154 -9.80 5.54 4.09
C SER A 154 -10.57 4.85 5.22
N PRO A 155 -11.72 5.40 5.69
CA PRO A 155 -12.56 4.70 6.65
C PRO A 155 -12.94 3.30 6.13
N ARG A 156 -12.83 2.28 6.98
CA ARG A 156 -13.15 0.90 6.61
C ARG A 156 -14.57 0.75 6.05
N SER A 157 -15.52 1.53 6.57
CA SER A 157 -16.92 1.56 6.12
C SER A 157 -17.10 2.02 4.67
N PHE A 158 -16.15 2.74 4.11
CA PHE A 158 -16.18 3.22 2.73
C PHE A 158 -15.67 2.18 1.72
N TRP A 159 -14.91 1.17 2.15
CA TRP A 159 -14.19 0.30 1.24
C TRP A 159 -15.08 -0.52 0.30
N SER A 160 -16.20 -1.04 0.79
CA SER A 160 -17.13 -1.82 -0.06
C SER A 160 -17.65 -0.99 -1.23
N ASP A 161 -18.01 0.27 -0.99
CA ASP A 161 -18.49 1.17 -2.04
C ASP A 161 -17.35 1.66 -2.93
N LEU A 162 -16.17 1.93 -2.37
CA LEU A 162 -14.98 2.25 -3.14
C LEU A 162 -14.65 1.14 -4.15
N PHE A 163 -14.54 -0.11 -3.67
CA PHE A 163 -14.25 -1.24 -4.55
C PHE A 163 -15.34 -1.48 -5.59
N ALA A 164 -16.62 -1.31 -5.23
CA ALA A 164 -17.72 -1.41 -6.17
C ALA A 164 -17.65 -0.31 -7.26
N ASN A 165 -17.39 0.92 -6.85
CA ASN A 165 -17.23 2.05 -7.77
C ASN A 165 -16.06 1.84 -8.74
N LEU A 166 -14.91 1.36 -8.24
CA LEU A 166 -13.76 1.00 -9.08
C LEU A 166 -14.12 -0.11 -10.06
N TYR A 167 -14.73 -1.19 -9.57
CA TYR A 167 -15.08 -2.36 -10.35
C TYR A 167 -16.10 -2.05 -11.45
N GLU A 168 -17.19 -1.37 -11.13
CA GLU A 168 -18.28 -1.13 -12.06
C GLU A 168 -17.98 0.00 -13.06
N HIS A 169 -17.27 1.03 -12.62
CA HIS A 169 -17.17 2.27 -13.40
C HIS A 169 -15.78 2.55 -13.98
N LEU A 170 -14.70 2.03 -13.38
CA LEU A 170 -13.34 2.25 -13.87
C LEU A 170 -12.68 1.01 -14.46
N LEU A 171 -13.00 -0.19 -13.96
CA LEU A 171 -12.38 -1.40 -14.49
C LEU A 171 -12.95 -1.78 -15.85
N VAL A 172 -12.12 -2.34 -16.74
CA VAL A 172 -12.58 -2.94 -18.00
C VAL A 172 -13.46 -4.14 -17.66
N THR A 173 -14.67 -4.13 -18.20
CA THR A 173 -15.69 -5.14 -17.85
C THR A 173 -16.32 -5.85 -19.05
N GLU A 174 -15.92 -5.54 -20.30
CA GLU A 174 -16.55 -6.07 -21.53
C GLU A 174 -15.59 -6.19 -22.70
N PRO A 175 -16.02 -6.95 -23.73
CA PRO A 175 -16.94 -8.10 -23.79
C PRO A 175 -16.19 -9.43 -23.81
N ALA A 176 -16.87 -10.56 -23.56
CA ALA A 176 -16.27 -11.86 -23.83
C ALA A 176 -16.20 -12.10 -25.34
N PRO A 177 -15.04 -12.45 -25.91
CA PRO A 177 -13.79 -12.89 -25.29
C PRO A 177 -12.83 -11.75 -24.92
N GLY A 178 -13.34 -10.61 -24.47
CA GLY A 178 -12.60 -9.38 -24.24
C GLY A 178 -11.73 -9.37 -22.99
N PRO A 179 -11.01 -8.26 -22.81
CA PRO A 179 -10.01 -8.14 -21.79
C PRO A 179 -10.62 -8.19 -20.40
N SER A 180 -9.90 -8.86 -19.56
CA SER A 180 -10.14 -8.91 -18.15
C SER A 180 -9.49 -7.72 -17.47
N GLY A 181 -10.06 -7.29 -16.36
CA GLY A 181 -9.47 -6.26 -15.53
C GLY A 181 -9.21 -6.77 -14.13
N ALA A 182 -8.26 -6.17 -13.42
CA ALA A 182 -7.95 -6.48 -12.03
C ALA A 182 -7.84 -5.23 -11.17
N ILE A 183 -8.26 -5.34 -9.91
CA ILE A 183 -7.95 -4.41 -8.84
C ILE A 183 -7.01 -5.16 -7.90
N HIS A 184 -5.89 -4.57 -7.52
CA HIS A 184 -4.95 -5.12 -6.57
C HIS A 184 -4.72 -4.14 -5.42
N ALA A 185 -5.16 -4.53 -4.23
CA ALA A 185 -4.94 -3.76 -3.00
C ALA A 185 -3.98 -4.51 -2.07
N VAL A 186 -3.19 -3.74 -1.32
CA VAL A 186 -2.21 -4.25 -0.36
C VAL A 186 -2.22 -3.41 0.90
N LEU A 187 -2.33 -4.06 2.05
CA LEU A 187 -2.24 -3.43 3.37
C LEU A 187 -1.48 -4.33 4.36
N MET A 188 -1.06 -3.74 5.47
CA MET A 188 -0.68 -4.46 6.67
C MET A 188 -1.91 -5.20 7.24
N ALA A 189 -1.73 -6.44 7.68
CA ALA A 189 -2.79 -7.20 8.36
C ALA A 189 -3.31 -6.46 9.59
N SER A 190 -4.60 -6.56 9.87
CA SER A 190 -5.24 -5.87 11.00
C SER A 190 -4.93 -6.50 12.35
N HIS A 191 -4.56 -7.78 12.38
CA HIS A 191 -4.29 -8.54 13.61
C HIS A 191 -2.97 -9.32 13.51
N SER A 192 -2.25 -9.39 14.64
CA SER A 192 -1.07 -10.24 14.83
C SER A 192 -0.81 -10.46 16.33
N ASP A 193 -0.47 -11.70 16.71
CA ASP A 193 -0.04 -12.05 18.06
C ASP A 193 1.49 -11.98 18.23
N ASP A 194 2.25 -11.75 17.15
CA ASP A 194 3.71 -11.66 17.19
C ASP A 194 4.17 -10.27 17.66
N PRO A 195 4.83 -10.13 18.82
CA PRO A 195 5.33 -8.85 19.31
C PRO A 195 6.33 -8.16 18.36
N ALA A 196 7.01 -8.92 17.51
CA ALA A 196 7.92 -8.35 16.52
C ALA A 196 7.18 -7.82 15.28
N SER A 197 5.85 -7.97 15.22
CA SER A 197 5.08 -7.49 14.07
C SER A 197 4.70 -6.01 14.19
N THR A 198 4.64 -5.37 13.02
CA THR A 198 4.18 -3.98 12.88
C THR A 198 2.75 -3.81 13.40
N THR A 199 1.89 -4.79 13.14
CA THR A 199 0.49 -4.77 13.58
C THR A 199 0.35 -4.88 15.09
N TRP A 200 1.10 -5.81 15.71
CA TRP A 200 1.10 -5.91 17.17
C TRP A 200 1.63 -4.63 17.82
N LEU A 201 2.73 -4.11 17.29
CA LEU A 201 3.35 -2.88 17.78
C LEU A 201 2.35 -1.71 17.73
N TYR A 202 1.64 -1.54 16.60
CA TYR A 202 0.61 -0.53 16.46
C TYR A 202 -0.52 -0.74 17.48
N ASN A 203 -1.13 -1.92 17.50
CA ASN A 203 -2.27 -2.21 18.35
C ASN A 203 -1.90 -2.09 19.84
N HIS A 204 -0.70 -2.56 20.24
CA HIS A 204 -0.25 -2.47 21.62
C HIS A 204 -0.11 -1.03 22.13
N PHE A 205 0.55 -0.15 21.36
CA PHE A 205 0.79 1.22 21.80
C PHE A 205 -0.39 2.15 21.51
N ALA A 206 -1.08 1.97 20.38
CA ALA A 206 -2.24 2.78 20.05
C ALA A 206 -3.42 2.48 20.99
N ASP A 207 -3.67 1.22 21.32
CA ASP A 207 -4.69 0.85 22.31
C ASP A 207 -4.34 1.41 23.68
N ARG A 208 -3.14 1.14 24.15
CA ARG A 208 -2.67 1.56 25.48
C ARG A 208 -2.71 3.07 25.68
N PHE A 209 -2.37 3.86 24.66
CA PHE A 209 -2.24 5.31 24.80
C PHE A 209 -3.49 6.07 24.34
N PHE A 210 -4.27 5.51 23.41
CA PHE A 210 -5.37 6.23 22.76
C PHE A 210 -6.67 5.42 22.66
N GLY A 211 -6.68 4.16 23.09
CA GLY A 211 -7.85 3.28 22.97
C GLY A 211 -8.21 2.96 21.51
N CYS A 212 -7.21 2.91 20.64
CA CYS A 212 -7.39 2.67 19.20
C CYS A 212 -6.79 1.34 18.79
N HIS A 213 -7.48 0.64 17.87
CA HIS A 213 -6.97 -0.55 17.21
C HIS A 213 -6.97 -0.37 15.70
N ASN A 214 -6.16 -1.16 15.01
CA ASN A 214 -6.21 -1.25 13.56
C ASN A 214 -7.48 -2.03 13.14
N ASP A 215 -8.46 -1.32 12.61
CA ASP A 215 -9.72 -1.87 12.10
C ASP A 215 -9.67 -2.17 10.58
N GLN A 216 -8.53 -1.96 9.96
CA GLN A 216 -8.34 -2.03 8.50
C GLN A 216 -8.09 -3.46 8.04
N ASP A 217 -9.11 -4.29 8.17
CA ASP A 217 -9.11 -5.71 7.81
C ASP A 217 -9.37 -5.91 6.31
N LEU A 218 -8.29 -6.04 5.52
CA LEU A 218 -8.39 -6.27 4.08
C LEU A 218 -8.86 -7.70 3.77
N LYS A 219 -8.53 -8.67 4.61
CA LYS A 219 -8.95 -10.06 4.45
C LYS A 219 -10.45 -10.20 4.70
N GLY A 220 -10.97 -9.64 5.78
CA GLY A 220 -12.41 -9.58 6.04
C GLY A 220 -13.16 -8.81 4.96
N CYS A 221 -12.56 -7.73 4.43
CA CYS A 221 -13.11 -7.05 3.26
C CYS A 221 -13.25 -7.98 2.05
N ALA A 222 -12.25 -8.82 1.77
CA ALA A 222 -12.33 -9.77 0.67
C ALA A 222 -13.49 -10.76 0.83
N GLU A 223 -13.74 -11.21 2.05
CA GLU A 223 -14.89 -12.09 2.37
C GLU A 223 -16.23 -11.37 2.14
N GLU A 224 -16.36 -10.13 2.60
CA GLU A 224 -17.54 -9.29 2.38
C GLU A 224 -17.79 -9.06 0.88
N LEU A 225 -16.75 -8.69 0.11
CA LEU A 225 -16.87 -8.47 -1.33
C LEU A 225 -17.22 -9.74 -2.09
N SER A 226 -16.74 -10.91 -1.64
CA SER A 226 -17.08 -12.19 -2.23
C SER A 226 -18.55 -12.54 -2.06
N ALA A 227 -19.20 -12.07 -1.00
CA ALA A 227 -20.61 -12.26 -0.71
C ALA A 227 -21.50 -11.17 -1.35
N ASP A 228 -20.93 -10.06 -1.80
CA ASP A 228 -21.67 -8.91 -2.36
C ASP A 228 -22.13 -9.20 -3.80
N PRO A 229 -23.44 -9.11 -4.11
CA PRO A 229 -23.97 -9.34 -5.45
C PRO A 229 -23.35 -8.48 -6.56
N ARG A 230 -22.82 -7.29 -6.23
CA ARG A 230 -22.10 -6.42 -7.18
C ARG A 230 -20.88 -7.11 -7.80
N PHE A 231 -20.29 -8.04 -7.07
CA PHE A 231 -19.09 -8.80 -7.49
C PHE A 231 -19.42 -10.24 -7.96
N ALA A 232 -20.69 -10.60 -8.16
CA ALA A 232 -21.09 -11.95 -8.57
C ALA A 232 -20.40 -12.46 -9.86
N LYS A 233 -19.87 -11.57 -10.69
CA LYS A 233 -19.11 -11.90 -11.90
C LYS A 233 -17.60 -11.73 -11.72
N ALA A 234 -17.14 -11.43 -10.53
CA ALA A 234 -15.73 -11.29 -10.19
C ALA A 234 -15.22 -12.52 -9.45
N GLN A 235 -13.92 -12.72 -9.49
CA GLN A 235 -13.20 -13.54 -8.53
C GLN A 235 -12.54 -12.60 -7.53
N VAL A 236 -12.82 -12.79 -6.26
CA VAL A 236 -12.21 -12.04 -5.15
C VAL A 236 -11.28 -13.01 -4.44
N LEU A 237 -9.99 -12.69 -4.45
CA LEU A 237 -8.92 -13.54 -3.93
C LEU A 237 -8.15 -12.76 -2.87
N SER A 238 -7.77 -13.42 -1.78
CA SER A 238 -6.91 -12.83 -0.77
C SER A 238 -5.74 -13.76 -0.45
N LYS A 239 -4.61 -13.16 -0.08
CA LYS A 239 -3.39 -13.86 0.34
C LYS A 239 -2.68 -13.03 1.38
N SER A 240 -2.06 -13.72 2.34
CA SER A 240 -1.12 -13.10 3.26
C SER A 240 0.30 -13.48 2.90
N SER A 241 1.22 -12.55 3.04
CA SER A 241 2.66 -12.73 2.87
C SER A 241 3.41 -12.10 4.04
N ARG A 242 4.68 -12.49 4.20
CA ARG A 242 5.55 -11.96 5.25
C ARG A 242 6.57 -10.99 4.65
N VAL A 243 6.66 -9.83 5.26
CA VAL A 243 7.67 -8.81 4.98
C VAL A 243 8.55 -8.64 6.20
N ASP A 244 9.86 -8.66 6.00
CA ASP A 244 10.84 -8.43 7.06
C ASP A 244 11.57 -7.11 6.80
N PHE A 245 11.74 -6.32 7.85
CA PHE A 245 12.54 -5.10 7.87
C PHE A 245 13.67 -5.24 8.87
N PHE A 246 14.89 -4.98 8.43
CA PHE A 246 16.06 -5.00 9.30
C PHE A 246 17.11 -3.98 8.84
N VAL A 247 17.67 -3.26 9.80
CA VAL A 247 18.80 -2.34 9.60
C VAL A 247 19.67 -2.36 10.86
N ASP A 248 20.96 -2.07 10.72
CA ASP A 248 21.94 -2.04 11.81
C ASP A 248 22.21 -0.62 12.37
N ASP A 249 21.31 0.32 12.11
CA ASP A 249 21.28 1.68 12.63
C ASP A 249 19.99 1.89 13.41
N PHE A 250 20.09 2.17 14.72
CA PHE A 250 18.95 2.28 15.61
C PHE A 250 18.04 3.47 15.28
N GLU A 251 18.61 4.60 14.86
CA GLU A 251 17.81 5.76 14.46
C GLU A 251 16.97 5.46 13.21
N ILE A 252 17.58 4.78 12.23
CA ILE A 252 16.88 4.34 11.03
C ILE A 252 15.80 3.30 11.37
N PHE A 253 16.08 2.39 12.31
CA PHE A 253 15.09 1.41 12.79
C PHE A 253 13.90 2.11 13.45
N MET A 254 14.16 3.05 14.35
CA MET A 254 13.13 3.84 15.03
C MET A 254 12.33 4.72 14.08
N ALA A 255 12.92 5.22 13.01
CA ALA A 255 12.19 6.00 12.00
C ALA A 255 11.05 5.17 11.37
N VAL A 256 11.28 3.87 11.12
CA VAL A 256 10.23 2.97 10.62
C VAL A 256 9.21 2.64 11.71
N VAL A 257 9.64 2.42 12.95
CA VAL A 257 8.72 2.24 14.08
C VAL A 257 7.76 3.43 14.19
N TRP A 258 8.27 4.65 14.10
CA TRP A 258 7.43 5.85 14.16
C TRP A 258 6.50 5.98 12.97
N MET A 259 6.93 5.60 11.76
CA MET A 259 6.05 5.55 10.59
C MET A 259 4.84 4.63 10.82
N ILE A 260 5.06 3.48 11.45
CA ILE A 260 3.99 2.54 11.78
C ILE A 260 3.06 3.13 12.83
N LEU A 261 3.61 3.75 13.87
CA LEU A 261 2.85 4.34 14.98
C LEU A 261 2.25 5.72 14.65
N LEU A 262 2.54 6.29 13.46
CA LEU A 262 1.93 7.53 12.99
C LEU A 262 0.42 7.43 12.75
N HIS A 263 -0.14 6.26 12.73
CA HIS A 263 -1.57 6.03 12.74
C HIS A 263 -2.10 5.71 14.16
N PRO A 264 -2.79 6.59 14.84
CA PRO A 264 -3.08 7.99 14.56
C PRO A 264 -1.90 8.87 15.01
N ASN A 265 -1.49 9.81 14.26
CA ASN A 265 -0.52 10.90 14.48
C ASN A 265 0.46 10.78 15.67
N VAL A 266 1.70 10.39 15.42
CA VAL A 266 2.80 10.33 16.41
C VAL A 266 3.02 11.66 17.16
N HIS A 267 2.55 12.77 16.59
CA HIS A 267 2.58 14.08 17.23
C HIS A 267 1.72 14.17 18.51
N GLN A 268 0.80 13.22 18.71
CA GLN A 268 -0.03 13.15 19.91
C GLN A 268 0.65 12.37 21.05
N PHE A 269 1.72 11.63 20.75
CA PHE A 269 2.49 10.97 21.80
C PHE A 269 3.22 12.00 22.63
N SER A 270 3.01 11.97 23.95
CA SER A 270 3.84 12.74 24.88
C SER A 270 5.29 12.22 24.84
N GLU A 271 6.24 13.05 25.26
CA GLU A 271 7.65 12.63 25.32
C GLU A 271 7.84 11.38 26.21
N ALA A 272 7.06 11.25 27.29
CA ALA A 272 7.10 10.07 28.15
C ALA A 272 6.65 8.80 27.43
N GLN A 273 5.58 8.89 26.62
CA GLN A 273 5.11 7.77 25.81
C GLN A 273 6.11 7.41 24.69
N GLN A 274 6.72 8.42 24.07
CA GLN A 274 7.78 8.17 23.07
C GLN A 274 8.98 7.46 23.71
N ARG A 275 9.41 7.88 24.90
CA ARG A 275 10.49 7.23 25.63
C ARG A 275 10.16 5.79 26.01
N GLU A 276 8.92 5.51 26.37
CA GLU A 276 8.46 4.14 26.64
C GLU A 276 8.54 3.25 25.39
N VAL A 277 8.07 3.73 24.24
CA VAL A 277 8.20 3.01 22.97
C VAL A 277 9.66 2.72 22.62
N ILE A 278 10.54 3.70 22.77
CA ILE A 278 11.98 3.57 22.50
C ILE A 278 12.60 2.47 23.36
N GLU A 279 12.32 2.47 24.66
CA GLU A 279 12.88 1.47 25.59
C GLU A 279 12.36 0.06 25.26
N TRP A 280 11.07 -0.06 24.98
CA TRP A 280 10.47 -1.33 24.61
C TRP A 280 11.09 -1.87 23.30
N VAL A 281 11.14 -1.05 22.26
CA VAL A 281 11.71 -1.45 20.96
C VAL A 281 13.18 -1.83 21.09
N TYR A 282 13.94 -1.08 21.90
CA TYR A 282 15.33 -1.40 22.14
C TYR A 282 15.50 -2.74 22.86
N GLY A 283 14.72 -2.98 23.92
CA GLY A 283 14.81 -4.19 24.73
C GLY A 283 14.31 -5.44 24.03
N GLU A 284 13.15 -5.34 23.39
CA GLU A 284 12.43 -6.51 22.87
C GLU A 284 12.80 -6.85 21.42
N LEU A 285 13.29 -5.88 20.65
CA LEU A 285 13.62 -6.11 19.22
C LEU A 285 15.08 -5.85 18.91
N TRP A 286 15.53 -4.62 19.10
CA TRP A 286 16.83 -4.19 18.62
C TRP A 286 17.99 -4.92 19.29
N SER A 287 18.05 -4.95 20.63
CA SER A 287 19.13 -5.60 21.36
C SER A 287 19.25 -7.10 21.07
N LEU A 288 18.14 -7.70 20.66
CA LEU A 288 18.05 -9.12 20.30
C LEU A 288 18.38 -9.37 18.82
N GLY A 289 18.60 -8.31 18.02
CA GLY A 289 18.83 -8.40 16.58
C GLY A 289 17.64 -8.99 15.81
N LEU A 290 16.41 -8.74 16.30
CA LEU A 290 15.19 -9.22 15.67
C LEU A 290 14.74 -8.27 14.57
N PRO A 291 14.28 -8.76 13.42
CA PRO A 291 13.63 -7.94 12.40
C PRO A 291 12.27 -7.46 12.88
N LEU A 292 11.84 -6.30 12.38
CA LEU A 292 10.44 -5.92 12.43
C LEU A 292 9.70 -6.63 11.30
N VAL A 293 8.61 -7.32 11.65
CA VAL A 293 7.86 -8.18 10.72
C VAL A 293 6.54 -7.52 10.36
N GLN A 294 6.18 -7.50 9.09
CA GLN A 294 4.84 -7.13 8.65
C GLN A 294 4.17 -8.33 7.97
N MET A 295 3.04 -8.76 8.51
CA MET A 295 2.14 -9.58 7.73
C MET A 295 1.38 -8.67 6.79
N GLN A 296 1.50 -8.94 5.49
CA GLN A 296 0.95 -8.12 4.42
C GLN A 296 -0.19 -8.86 3.75
N GLU A 297 -1.34 -8.22 3.64
CA GLU A 297 -2.51 -8.78 2.99
C GLU A 297 -2.65 -8.21 1.59
N HIS A 298 -2.86 -9.11 0.64
CA HIS A 298 -3.15 -8.82 -0.75
C HIS A 298 -4.61 -9.16 -1.03
N LEU A 299 -5.32 -8.26 -1.68
CA LEU A 299 -6.65 -8.47 -2.23
C LEU A 299 -6.58 -8.28 -3.75
N VAL A 300 -7.06 -9.27 -4.50
CA VAL A 300 -7.24 -9.15 -5.95
C VAL A 300 -8.70 -9.36 -6.29
N ILE A 301 -9.30 -8.35 -6.92
CA ILE A 301 -10.63 -8.46 -7.53
C ILE A 301 -10.42 -8.57 -9.03
N TYR A 302 -10.76 -9.70 -9.61
CA TYR A 302 -10.51 -9.96 -11.01
C TYR A 302 -11.81 -10.31 -11.75
N ARG A 303 -11.94 -9.79 -12.96
CA ARG A 303 -13.02 -10.12 -13.86
C ARG A 303 -12.47 -10.79 -15.12
N GLY A 304 -12.67 -12.10 -15.24
CA GLY A 304 -12.20 -12.91 -16.36
C GLY A 304 -12.25 -14.40 -16.05
N LYS A 305 -11.89 -15.23 -17.02
CA LYS A 305 -11.82 -16.69 -16.86
C LYS A 305 -10.38 -17.15 -16.67
N GLY A 306 -10.19 -18.19 -15.87
CA GLY A 306 -8.95 -18.93 -15.85
C GLY A 306 -7.87 -18.51 -14.87
N ILE A 307 -8.25 -18.06 -13.65
CA ILE A 307 -7.33 -17.47 -12.68
C ILE A 307 -7.09 -18.34 -11.45
N ALA A 308 -7.38 -19.59 -11.49
CA ALA A 308 -6.95 -20.47 -10.41
C ALA A 308 -5.42 -20.31 -10.19
N GLY A 309 -5.02 -19.83 -8.99
CA GLY A 309 -3.61 -19.64 -8.63
C GLY A 309 -3.01 -18.26 -8.96
N LEU A 310 -3.81 -17.21 -8.99
CA LEU A 310 -3.35 -15.84 -9.30
C LEU A 310 -2.51 -15.21 -8.18
N ILE A 311 -2.67 -15.67 -6.95
CA ILE A 311 -1.87 -15.26 -5.77
C ILE A 311 -1.53 -16.46 -4.89
#